data_c7264ae638492d6dbba58ca9c17cf2aa
#
_entry.id   c7264ae638492d6dbba58ca9c17cf2aa
#
_cell.length_a   1.000
_cell.length_b   1.000
_cell.length_c   1.000
_cell.angle_alpha   90.00
_cell.angle_beta   90.00
_cell.angle_gamma   90.00
#
_symmetry.space_group_name_H-M   'P 1'
#
loop_
_entity.id
_entity.type
_entity.pdbx_description
1 polymer ?
#
loop_
_entity_poly.entity_id
_entity_poly.type
_entity_poly.pdbx_seq_one_letter_code
_entity_poly.pdbx_strand_id
1 'polypeptide(L)'
;YGYFVNAAAQVAMRDPQFIQKYQNVINEIIGDFATYEENNSNSRYPFLRYFSTYEGHSWASGHANFGDGNNQESSSEAINAWAGLILYGQATGNKELTSLGMYLYATEVSSVNCYWFDTDGDILDEQYTEGKGENAKYSQASMVWGGKYTYAAWWTDEPLQIQGINILPMTPASFYAAANKDF
;
A
#
# COMPACT_ATOMS: atom_id res chain seq x y z
N TYR A 1 -9.24 2.86 5.43
CA TYR A 1 -8.77 3.17 6.79
C TYR A 1 -7.50 4.01 6.78
N GLY A 2 -6.55 3.74 5.88
CA GLY A 2 -5.26 4.43 5.84
C GLY A 2 -5.36 5.95 5.74
N TYR A 3 -6.17 6.46 4.83
CA TYR A 3 -6.40 7.90 4.70
C TYR A 3 -7.03 8.52 5.96
N PHE A 4 -7.93 7.78 6.60
CA PHE A 4 -8.51 8.24 7.87
C PHE A 4 -7.45 8.36 8.96
N VAL A 5 -6.58 7.35 9.11
CA VAL A 5 -5.49 7.37 10.09
C VAL A 5 -4.49 8.48 9.77
N ASN A 6 -4.17 8.70 8.50
CA ASN A 6 -3.31 9.82 8.09
C ASN A 6 -3.93 11.18 8.46
N ALA A 7 -5.21 11.38 8.16
CA ALA A 7 -5.92 12.60 8.56
C ALA A 7 -5.96 12.76 10.08
N ALA A 8 -6.26 11.70 10.82
CA ALA A 8 -6.25 11.71 12.28
C ALA A 8 -4.87 12.09 12.84
N ALA A 9 -3.79 11.57 12.25
CA ALA A 9 -2.44 11.93 12.63
C ALA A 9 -2.15 13.43 12.42
N GLN A 10 -2.58 14.00 11.30
CA GLN A 10 -2.43 15.42 11.00
C GLN A 10 -3.14 16.31 12.02
N VAL A 11 -4.32 15.90 12.49
CA VAL A 11 -5.04 16.59 13.56
C VAL A 11 -4.35 16.40 14.90
N ALA A 12 -3.96 15.17 15.22
CA ALA A 12 -3.30 14.83 16.48
C ALA A 12 -2.00 15.61 16.72
N MET A 13 -1.22 15.86 15.68
CA MET A 13 0.00 16.67 15.76
C MET A 13 -0.27 18.15 16.11
N ARG A 14 -1.49 18.63 15.93
CA ARG A 14 -1.87 20.02 16.14
C ARG A 14 -2.77 20.23 17.34
N ASP A 15 -3.51 19.21 17.73
CA ASP A 15 -4.49 19.24 18.81
C ASP A 15 -4.34 18.04 19.75
N PRO A 16 -3.61 18.19 20.86
CA PRO A 16 -3.46 17.11 21.85
C PRO A 16 -4.79 16.65 22.48
N GLN A 17 -5.83 17.49 22.51
CA GLN A 17 -7.14 17.10 23.04
C GLN A 17 -7.84 16.11 22.11
N PHE A 18 -7.54 16.15 20.82
CA PHE A 18 -8.03 15.18 19.85
C PHE A 18 -7.59 13.76 20.21
N ILE A 19 -6.31 13.56 20.57
CA ILE A 19 -5.79 12.26 20.99
C ILE A 19 -6.55 11.76 22.21
N GLN A 20 -6.68 12.58 23.26
CA GLN A 20 -7.37 12.19 24.50
C GLN A 20 -8.81 11.72 24.23
N LYS A 21 -9.49 12.35 23.27
CA LYS A 21 -10.89 12.06 22.97
C LYS A 21 -11.09 10.84 22.06
N TYR A 22 -10.23 10.66 21.07
CA TYR A 22 -10.48 9.74 19.96
C TYR A 22 -9.46 8.59 19.82
N GLN A 23 -8.40 8.56 20.62
CA GLN A 23 -7.34 7.57 20.52
C GLN A 23 -7.86 6.13 20.49
N ASN A 24 -8.82 5.78 21.35
CA ASN A 24 -9.36 4.42 21.41
C ASN A 24 -10.02 4.01 20.08
N VAL A 25 -10.81 4.89 19.47
CA VAL A 25 -11.46 4.60 18.19
C VAL A 25 -10.43 4.47 17.07
N ILE A 26 -9.42 5.33 17.06
CA ILE A 26 -8.37 5.27 16.05
C ILE A 26 -7.53 4.00 16.20
N ASN A 27 -7.22 3.60 17.44
CA ASN A 27 -6.49 2.37 17.71
C ASN A 27 -7.28 1.12 17.27
N GLU A 28 -8.61 1.11 17.44
CA GLU A 28 -9.46 0.02 16.92
C GLU A 28 -9.40 -0.07 15.39
N ILE A 29 -9.45 1.08 14.71
CA ILE A 29 -9.32 1.13 13.25
C ILE A 29 -7.94 0.63 12.81
N ILE A 30 -6.87 1.07 13.48
CA ILE A 30 -5.50 0.60 13.22
C ILE A 30 -5.40 -0.90 13.46
N GLY A 31 -5.96 -1.38 14.58
CA GLY A 31 -5.97 -2.80 14.92
C GLY A 31 -6.57 -3.67 13.81
N ASP A 32 -7.61 -3.20 13.13
CA ASP A 32 -8.27 -3.97 12.08
C ASP A 32 -7.36 -4.27 10.88
N PHE A 33 -6.40 -3.40 10.53
CA PHE A 33 -5.56 -3.63 9.35
C PHE A 33 -4.06 -3.77 9.63
N ALA A 34 -3.60 -3.42 10.84
CA ALA A 34 -2.17 -3.37 11.15
C ALA A 34 -1.83 -3.97 12.54
N THR A 35 -2.59 -4.96 13.01
CA THR A 35 -2.23 -5.71 14.22
C THR A 35 -1.02 -6.59 13.94
N TYR A 36 0.03 -6.45 14.76
CA TYR A 36 1.30 -7.18 14.62
C TYR A 36 1.60 -8.15 15.77
N GLU A 37 0.69 -8.30 16.71
CA GLU A 37 0.81 -9.26 17.81
C GLU A 37 0.42 -10.67 17.34
N GLU A 38 1.41 -11.43 16.90
CA GLU A 38 1.24 -12.71 16.21
C GLU A 38 0.57 -13.80 17.07
N ASN A 39 0.81 -13.80 18.37
CA ASN A 39 0.35 -14.85 19.28
C ASN A 39 -0.58 -14.34 20.39
N ASN A 40 -1.19 -13.20 20.21
CA ASN A 40 -2.10 -12.66 21.18
C ASN A 40 -3.47 -13.37 21.07
N SER A 41 -3.69 -14.39 21.92
CA SER A 41 -4.97 -15.12 21.98
C SER A 41 -6.17 -14.23 22.33
N ASN A 42 -5.92 -13.01 22.79
CA ASN A 42 -6.93 -12.01 23.09
C ASN A 42 -7.11 -10.97 21.98
N SER A 43 -6.30 -11.02 20.93
CA SER A 43 -6.46 -10.10 19.82
C SER A 43 -7.77 -10.39 19.09
N ARG A 44 -8.58 -9.36 18.90
CA ARG A 44 -9.79 -9.41 18.07
C ARG A 44 -9.51 -9.38 16.58
N TYR A 45 -8.29 -9.08 16.23
CA TYR A 45 -7.86 -8.84 14.87
C TYR A 45 -6.79 -9.84 14.46
N PRO A 46 -6.83 -10.34 13.21
CA PRO A 46 -5.78 -11.21 12.69
C PRO A 46 -4.47 -10.42 12.50
N PHE A 47 -3.36 -11.14 12.61
CA PHE A 47 -2.04 -10.59 12.34
C PHE A 47 -1.96 -10.05 10.91
N LEU A 48 -1.58 -8.78 10.78
CA LEU A 48 -1.37 -8.06 9.51
C LEU A 48 -2.39 -8.44 8.42
N ARG A 49 -3.68 -8.33 8.73
CA ARG A 49 -4.81 -8.85 7.90
C ARG A 49 -4.62 -8.71 6.38
N TYR A 50 -4.12 -7.58 5.93
CA TYR A 50 -4.01 -7.25 4.52
C TYR A 50 -2.59 -7.30 3.96
N PHE A 51 -1.57 -7.35 4.82
CA PHE A 51 -0.18 -7.33 4.40
C PHE A 51 0.40 -8.74 4.41
N SER A 52 0.92 -9.17 3.28
CA SER A 52 1.65 -10.43 3.17
C SER A 52 3.13 -10.19 3.42
N THR A 53 3.65 -10.80 4.48
CA THR A 53 5.09 -10.73 4.79
C THR A 53 5.94 -11.55 3.80
N TYR A 54 5.33 -12.44 3.06
CA TYR A 54 5.99 -13.25 2.03
C TYR A 54 6.18 -12.46 0.74
N GLU A 55 5.12 -11.84 0.21
CA GLU A 55 5.19 -11.00 -0.99
C GLU A 55 5.76 -9.60 -0.71
N GLY A 56 5.72 -9.17 0.55
CA GLY A 56 6.22 -7.86 0.96
C GLY A 56 5.29 -6.70 0.60
N HIS A 57 4.02 -6.97 0.30
CA HIS A 57 3.02 -5.95 0.00
C HIS A 57 1.63 -6.34 0.52
N SER A 58 0.73 -5.37 0.52
CA SER A 58 -0.65 -5.59 0.91
C SER A 58 -1.52 -6.08 -0.25
N TRP A 59 -2.66 -6.68 0.11
CA TRP A 59 -3.68 -7.13 -0.80
C TRP A 59 -4.96 -6.30 -0.62
N ALA A 60 -5.61 -5.91 -1.70
CA ALA A 60 -6.85 -5.15 -1.66
C ALA A 60 -8.07 -6.03 -1.32
N SER A 61 -8.07 -7.31 -1.73
CA SER A 61 -9.14 -8.24 -1.44
C SER A 61 -8.75 -9.19 -0.29
N GLY A 62 -9.63 -9.32 0.71
CA GLY A 62 -9.35 -10.09 1.93
C GLY A 62 -9.34 -11.60 1.77
N HIS A 63 -10.02 -12.13 0.75
CA HIS A 63 -10.09 -13.56 0.43
C HIS A 63 -9.73 -13.79 -1.03
N ALA A 64 -9.03 -14.86 -1.33
CA ALA A 64 -8.71 -15.28 -2.69
C ALA A 64 -9.97 -15.82 -3.41
N ASN A 65 -10.95 -14.97 -3.63
CA ASN A 65 -12.23 -15.32 -4.28
C ASN A 65 -12.12 -15.49 -5.80
N PHE A 66 -10.99 -15.07 -6.38
CA PHE A 66 -10.76 -15.06 -7.81
C PHE A 66 -9.84 -16.21 -8.20
N GLY A 67 -10.02 -16.75 -9.40
CA GLY A 67 -9.15 -17.81 -9.93
C GLY A 67 -7.69 -17.42 -10.04
N ASP A 68 -7.41 -16.14 -10.19
CA ASP A 68 -6.05 -15.56 -10.25
C ASP A 68 -5.48 -15.18 -8.85
N GLY A 69 -6.21 -15.50 -7.78
CA GLY A 69 -5.80 -15.19 -6.40
C GLY A 69 -6.24 -13.81 -5.92
N ASN A 70 -5.63 -13.35 -4.86
CA ASN A 70 -5.78 -11.98 -4.36
C ASN A 70 -5.25 -10.98 -5.38
N ASN A 71 -5.66 -9.72 -5.25
CA ASN A 71 -5.11 -8.64 -6.05
C ASN A 71 -4.78 -7.40 -5.21
N GLN A 72 -3.91 -6.58 -5.75
CA GLN A 72 -3.65 -5.22 -5.29
C GLN A 72 -3.64 -4.31 -6.51
N GLU A 73 -4.56 -3.36 -6.52
CA GLU A 73 -4.75 -2.42 -7.62
C GLU A 73 -4.09 -1.07 -7.35
N SER A 74 -4.21 -0.57 -6.10
CA SER A 74 -3.75 0.75 -5.72
C SER A 74 -2.64 0.67 -4.68
N SER A 75 -1.41 0.45 -5.12
CA SER A 75 -0.24 0.41 -4.25
C SER A 75 -0.01 1.73 -3.52
N SER A 76 -0.33 2.87 -4.13
CA SER A 76 -0.22 4.20 -3.51
C SER A 76 -1.15 4.38 -2.32
N GLU A 77 -2.34 3.77 -2.30
CA GLU A 77 -3.23 3.80 -1.15
C GLU A 77 -2.65 3.04 0.05
N ALA A 78 -2.06 1.88 -0.20
CA ALA A 78 -1.37 1.11 0.83
C ALA A 78 -0.20 1.90 1.44
N ILE A 79 0.65 2.48 0.62
CA ILE A 79 1.80 3.28 1.06
C ILE A 79 1.34 4.49 1.90
N ASN A 80 0.26 5.16 1.51
CA ASN A 80 -0.33 6.23 2.31
C ASN A 80 -0.89 5.73 3.65
N ALA A 81 -1.40 4.49 3.71
CA ALA A 81 -1.83 3.89 4.98
C ALA A 81 -0.66 3.70 5.94
N TRP A 82 0.45 3.16 5.44
CA TRP A 82 1.67 2.96 6.25
C TRP A 82 2.29 4.28 6.71
N ALA A 83 2.31 5.29 5.84
CA ALA A 83 2.70 6.64 6.23
C ALA A 83 1.79 7.22 7.33
N GLY A 84 0.50 6.94 7.27
CA GLY A 84 -0.46 7.30 8.32
C GLY A 84 -0.11 6.67 9.67
N LEU A 85 0.31 5.39 9.71
CA LEU A 85 0.77 4.73 10.94
C LEU A 85 2.02 5.41 11.52
N ILE A 86 3.00 5.73 10.66
CA ILE A 86 4.23 6.43 11.10
C ILE A 86 3.88 7.75 11.76
N LEU A 87 3.08 8.57 11.09
CA LEU A 87 2.70 9.89 11.59
C LEU A 87 1.87 9.81 12.87
N TYR A 88 0.92 8.87 12.94
CA TYR A 88 0.09 8.70 14.12
C TYR A 88 0.90 8.15 15.31
N GLY A 89 1.80 7.20 15.06
CA GLY A 89 2.74 6.72 16.07
C GLY A 89 3.61 7.83 16.64
N GLN A 90 4.12 8.72 15.79
CA GLN A 90 4.88 9.90 16.22
C GLN A 90 4.02 10.87 17.03
N ALA A 91 2.81 11.17 16.56
CA ALA A 91 1.89 12.11 17.24
C ALA A 91 1.47 11.61 18.63
N THR A 92 1.36 10.31 18.82
CA THR A 92 0.96 9.67 20.10
C THR A 92 2.14 9.23 20.96
N GLY A 93 3.36 9.32 20.46
CA GLY A 93 4.56 8.79 21.13
C GLY A 93 4.66 7.26 21.12
N ASN A 94 3.85 6.58 20.32
CA ASN A 94 3.87 5.12 20.17
C ASN A 94 5.01 4.69 19.21
N LYS A 95 6.15 4.34 19.80
CA LYS A 95 7.35 3.94 19.05
C LYS A 95 7.18 2.62 18.30
N GLU A 96 6.43 1.68 18.85
CA GLU A 96 6.18 0.38 18.23
C GLU A 96 5.35 0.55 16.96
N LEU A 97 4.28 1.34 17.03
CA LEU A 97 3.46 1.67 15.86
C LEU A 97 4.25 2.43 14.79
N THR A 98 5.13 3.36 15.21
CA THR A 98 6.03 4.07 14.29
C THR A 98 6.95 3.08 13.57
N SER A 99 7.57 2.16 14.30
CA SER A 99 8.48 1.15 13.74
C SER A 99 7.75 0.19 12.81
N LEU A 100 6.54 -0.25 13.17
CA LEU A 100 5.69 -1.06 12.31
C LEU A 100 5.39 -0.33 11.00
N GLY A 101 4.92 0.93 11.09
CA GLY A 101 4.63 1.73 9.91
C GLY A 101 5.84 1.90 8.99
N MET A 102 7.03 2.11 9.56
CA MET A 102 8.29 2.20 8.79
C MET A 102 8.63 0.88 8.09
N TYR A 103 8.47 -0.25 8.76
CA TYR A 103 8.68 -1.57 8.18
C TYR A 103 7.73 -1.81 7.00
N LEU A 104 6.43 -1.62 7.21
CA LEU A 104 5.40 -1.83 6.18
C LEU A 104 5.62 -0.89 4.99
N TYR A 105 5.90 0.38 5.25
CA TYR A 105 6.19 1.36 4.21
C TYR A 105 7.41 0.97 3.36
N ALA A 106 8.53 0.68 3.99
CA ALA A 106 9.76 0.35 3.28
C ALA A 106 9.63 -0.93 2.46
N THR A 107 8.98 -1.95 3.03
CA THR A 107 8.79 -3.24 2.37
C THR A 107 7.81 -3.11 1.19
N GLU A 108 6.69 -2.41 1.37
CA GLU A 108 5.73 -2.18 0.28
C GLU A 108 6.35 -1.33 -0.85
N VAL A 109 7.12 -0.29 -0.54
CA VAL A 109 7.86 0.49 -1.55
C VAL A 109 8.81 -0.39 -2.35
N SER A 110 9.56 -1.28 -1.69
CA SER A 110 10.44 -2.22 -2.38
C SER A 110 9.65 -3.13 -3.34
N SER A 111 8.53 -3.67 -2.87
CA SER A 111 7.66 -4.53 -3.68
C SER A 111 6.99 -3.79 -4.84
N VAL A 112 6.61 -2.52 -4.62
CA VAL A 112 6.03 -1.69 -5.69
C VAL A 112 7.05 -1.42 -6.80
N ASN A 113 8.27 -1.08 -6.43
CA ASN A 113 9.34 -0.88 -7.41
C ASN A 113 9.64 -2.18 -8.20
N CYS A 114 9.55 -3.34 -7.54
CA CYS A 114 9.77 -4.64 -8.16
C CYS A 114 8.58 -5.07 -9.03
N TYR A 115 7.37 -5.17 -8.46
CA TYR A 115 6.24 -5.86 -9.11
C TYR A 115 5.32 -4.95 -9.93
N TRP A 116 5.27 -3.65 -9.62
CA TRP A 116 4.43 -2.70 -10.37
C TRP A 116 5.23 -1.90 -11.37
N PHE A 117 6.39 -1.39 -10.96
CA PHE A 117 7.19 -0.50 -11.80
C PHE A 117 8.34 -1.21 -12.52
N ASP A 118 8.73 -2.40 -12.03
CA ASP A 118 9.83 -3.17 -12.62
C ASP A 118 11.06 -2.29 -12.90
N THR A 119 11.48 -1.56 -11.86
CA THR A 119 12.54 -0.54 -12.00
C THR A 119 13.89 -1.12 -12.43
N ASP A 120 14.09 -2.42 -12.22
CA ASP A 120 15.30 -3.14 -12.63
C ASP A 120 15.14 -3.86 -13.98
N GLY A 121 13.90 -3.95 -14.50
CA GLY A 121 13.58 -4.50 -15.81
C GLY A 121 13.73 -6.03 -15.91
N ASP A 122 13.46 -6.75 -14.81
CA ASP A 122 13.68 -8.19 -14.73
C ASP A 122 12.42 -9.01 -14.31
N ILE A 123 11.29 -8.34 -14.11
CA ILE A 123 10.03 -8.96 -13.66
C ILE A 123 8.99 -9.05 -14.78
N LEU A 124 8.75 -7.92 -15.49
CA LEU A 124 7.76 -7.87 -16.55
C LEU A 124 8.35 -8.49 -17.82
N ASP A 125 7.66 -9.47 -18.39
CA ASP A 125 8.18 -10.12 -19.58
C ASP A 125 8.20 -9.20 -20.81
N GLU A 126 9.07 -9.50 -21.77
CA GLU A 126 9.30 -8.74 -22.98
C GLU A 126 8.02 -8.52 -23.82
N GLN A 127 7.11 -9.50 -23.80
CA GLN A 127 5.84 -9.36 -24.54
C GLN A 127 4.94 -8.28 -23.94
N TYR A 128 5.04 -8.09 -22.62
CA TYR A 128 4.30 -7.05 -21.90
C TYR A 128 4.94 -5.67 -22.10
N THR A 129 6.25 -5.57 -21.99
CA THR A 129 6.98 -4.30 -22.04
C THR A 129 7.20 -3.79 -23.46
N GLU A 130 7.43 -4.69 -24.43
CA GLU A 130 7.68 -4.29 -25.82
C GLU A 130 6.41 -4.23 -26.68
N GLY A 131 5.35 -4.90 -26.27
CA GLY A 131 4.05 -4.94 -26.91
C GLY A 131 4.01 -5.61 -28.26
N LYS A 132 2.84 -6.13 -28.65
CA LYS A 132 2.53 -6.54 -30.01
C LYS A 132 1.42 -5.63 -30.55
N GLY A 133 1.76 -4.80 -31.52
CA GLY A 133 0.83 -3.86 -32.12
C GLY A 133 1.24 -2.41 -31.86
N GLU A 134 0.64 -1.49 -32.55
CA GLU A 134 1.10 -0.11 -32.68
C GLU A 134 1.23 0.69 -31.37
N ASN A 135 0.86 0.13 -30.20
CA ASN A 135 0.70 0.95 -28.98
C ASN A 135 0.97 0.25 -27.63
N ALA A 136 1.53 -0.91 -27.56
CA ALA A 136 1.53 -1.62 -26.29
C ALA A 136 2.92 -1.77 -25.66
N LYS A 137 3.54 -0.66 -25.29
CA LYS A 137 4.62 -0.66 -24.32
C LYS A 137 4.02 -0.27 -22.97
N TYR A 138 3.92 -1.23 -22.08
CA TYR A 138 3.50 -0.95 -20.72
C TYR A 138 4.75 -0.84 -19.85
N SER A 139 4.97 0.35 -19.31
CA SER A 139 6.10 0.61 -18.40
C SER A 139 5.84 0.16 -16.96
N GLN A 140 4.64 -0.28 -16.67
CA GLN A 140 4.25 -0.72 -15.33
C GLN A 140 3.08 -1.70 -15.39
N ALA A 141 2.94 -2.52 -14.34
CA ALA A 141 1.69 -3.19 -14.05
C ALA A 141 0.72 -2.21 -13.39
N SER A 142 -0.58 -2.33 -13.65
CA SER A 142 -1.60 -1.59 -12.92
C SER A 142 -2.11 -2.38 -11.73
N MET A 143 -2.42 -3.64 -11.96
CA MET A 143 -2.93 -4.55 -10.94
C MET A 143 -2.07 -5.80 -10.87
N VAL A 144 -1.58 -6.11 -9.67
CA VAL A 144 -0.85 -7.33 -9.36
C VAL A 144 -1.80 -8.31 -8.69
N TRP A 145 -1.82 -9.53 -9.20
CA TRP A 145 -2.59 -10.66 -8.71
C TRP A 145 -1.66 -11.72 -8.11
N GLY A 146 -2.21 -12.66 -7.37
CA GLY A 146 -1.43 -13.81 -6.89
C GLY A 146 -0.85 -14.67 -8.01
N GLY A 147 -1.50 -14.72 -9.16
CA GLY A 147 -1.09 -15.55 -10.30
C GLY A 147 -0.73 -14.80 -11.58
N LYS A 148 -0.87 -13.49 -11.63
CA LYS A 148 -0.59 -12.66 -12.81
C LYS A 148 -0.42 -11.19 -12.47
N TYR A 149 -0.01 -10.39 -13.45
CA TYR A 149 -0.14 -8.93 -13.44
C TYR A 149 -0.91 -8.47 -14.69
N THR A 150 -1.54 -7.30 -14.62
CA THR A 150 -2.35 -6.75 -15.72
C THR A 150 -2.14 -5.25 -15.86
N TYR A 151 -2.29 -4.78 -17.12
CA TYR A 151 -2.44 -3.36 -17.44
C TYR A 151 -3.91 -3.05 -17.61
N ALA A 152 -4.65 -3.06 -16.51
CA ALA A 152 -6.09 -2.82 -16.46
C ALA A 152 -6.48 -2.36 -15.06
N ALA A 153 -7.55 -1.59 -14.95
CA ALA A 153 -8.26 -1.32 -13.71
C ALA A 153 -9.66 -1.93 -13.77
N TRP A 154 -10.31 -2.09 -12.62
CA TRP A 154 -11.64 -2.68 -12.54
C TRP A 154 -12.71 -1.94 -13.35
N TRP A 155 -12.54 -0.65 -13.55
CA TRP A 155 -13.57 0.25 -14.10
C TRP A 155 -13.16 0.90 -15.42
N THR A 156 -11.92 0.74 -15.88
CA THR A 156 -11.42 1.49 -17.04
C THR A 156 -10.25 0.80 -17.72
N ASP A 157 -10.14 1.06 -19.01
CA ASP A 157 -8.99 0.75 -19.86
C ASP A 157 -8.25 2.03 -20.31
N GLU A 158 -8.60 3.18 -19.73
CA GLU A 158 -7.96 4.47 -20.01
C GLU A 158 -6.55 4.53 -19.41
N PRO A 159 -5.48 4.65 -20.24
CA PRO A 159 -4.09 4.58 -19.78
C PRO A 159 -3.73 5.55 -18.66
N LEU A 160 -4.25 6.78 -18.69
CA LEU A 160 -3.97 7.77 -17.65
C LEU A 160 -4.53 7.36 -16.29
N GLN A 161 -5.68 6.70 -16.27
CA GLN A 161 -6.27 6.20 -15.01
C GLN A 161 -5.55 4.94 -14.54
N ILE A 162 -5.19 4.05 -15.46
CA ILE A 162 -4.44 2.84 -15.18
C ILE A 162 -3.09 3.17 -14.54
N GLN A 163 -2.35 4.13 -15.09
CA GLN A 163 -1.07 4.58 -14.51
C GLN A 163 -1.28 5.34 -13.21
N GLY A 164 -2.28 6.22 -13.18
CA GLY A 164 -2.55 7.08 -12.05
C GLY A 164 -2.94 6.35 -10.77
N ILE A 165 -3.58 5.18 -10.86
CA ILE A 165 -4.08 4.45 -9.67
C ILE A 165 -2.96 4.05 -8.70
N ASN A 166 -1.74 3.83 -9.18
CA ASN A 166 -0.59 3.47 -8.36
C ASN A 166 0.30 4.66 -7.95
N ILE A 167 -0.07 5.88 -8.34
CA ILE A 167 0.69 7.10 -8.04
C ILE A 167 -0.14 8.08 -7.19
N LEU A 168 -1.44 8.14 -7.40
CA LEU A 168 -2.34 9.10 -6.77
C LEU A 168 -2.98 8.53 -5.49
N PRO A 169 -3.28 9.39 -4.51
CA PRO A 169 -2.93 10.81 -4.44
C PRO A 169 -1.45 11.01 -4.14
N MET A 170 -0.84 12.00 -4.76
CA MET A 170 0.53 12.38 -4.44
C MET A 170 0.60 13.09 -3.09
N THR A 171 1.36 12.54 -2.19
CA THR A 171 1.64 13.07 -0.85
C THR A 171 3.14 13.02 -0.60
N PRO A 172 3.66 13.55 0.52
CA PRO A 172 5.05 13.32 0.89
C PRO A 172 5.45 11.84 0.97
N ALA A 173 4.49 10.95 1.20
CA ALA A 173 4.72 9.50 1.17
C ALA A 173 5.01 8.96 -0.25
N SER A 174 4.70 9.72 -1.29
CA SER A 174 4.85 9.30 -2.71
C SER A 174 6.23 9.58 -3.30
N PHE A 175 7.18 10.12 -2.53
CA PHE A 175 8.54 10.42 -3.04
C PHE A 175 9.29 9.18 -3.53
N TYR A 176 8.92 7.99 -3.12
CA TYR A 176 9.49 6.75 -3.65
C TYR A 176 9.32 6.64 -5.18
N ALA A 177 8.21 7.14 -5.73
CA ALA A 177 7.94 7.10 -7.16
C ALA A 177 8.88 7.99 -8.01
N ALA A 178 9.65 8.88 -7.36
CA ALA A 178 10.64 9.74 -8.01
C ALA A 178 12.08 9.39 -7.58
N ALA A 179 12.29 8.28 -6.88
CA ALA A 179 13.61 7.90 -6.38
C ALA A 179 14.53 7.40 -7.49
N ASN A 180 13.99 6.74 -8.49
CA ASN A 180 14.75 6.31 -9.67
C ASN A 180 14.54 7.30 -10.82
N LYS A 181 15.63 7.96 -11.24
CA LYS A 181 15.60 8.96 -12.32
C LYS A 181 15.54 8.34 -13.71
N ASP A 182 15.97 7.08 -13.82
CA ASP A 182 16.11 6.39 -15.09
C ASP A 182 14.81 5.62 -15.44
N PHE A 183 13.94 5.47 -14.46
CA PHE A 183 12.58 4.98 -14.58
C PHE A 183 11.59 6.15 -14.72
#